data_62c44db7fb319bf203540da9d26952b0
#
_entry.id   62c44db7fb319bf203540da9d26952b0
#
_cell.length_a   1.000
_cell.length_b   1.000
_cell.length_c   1.000
_cell.angle_alpha   90.00
_cell.angle_beta   90.00
_cell.angle_gamma   90.00
#
_symmetry.space_group_name_H-M   'P 1'
#
loop_
_entity.id
_entity.type
_entity.pdbx_description
1 polymer ?
#
loop_
_entity_poly.entity_id
_entity_poly.type
_entity_poly.pdbx_seq_one_letter_code
_entity_poly.pdbx_strand_id
1 'polypeptide(L)'
;AILLNGMEILHEKQFLFEGRIAQNSILKLLQLAKENEHDLGFYSQGEMRVTALSPTVQRNFCYFHQDLPQVGPTIYQNQPCQMLLIFSEEPEKDTQYQAEIPELHFFRNSPYSIDITPHGCNKGSGIQHLLTLLADEAPTYAFGDGLNDLTMFETVDYPIAMGNSQTAVKEAATFITRSNDDKGIPHALAHFGLI
;
A
#
# COMPACT_ATOMS: atom_id res chain seq x y z
N ALA A 1 -3.41 13.65 -3.67
CA ALA A 1 -3.01 12.49 -2.85
C ALA A 1 -2.75 11.27 -3.73
N ILE A 2 -1.79 10.45 -3.33
CA ILE A 2 -1.53 9.12 -3.90
C ILE A 2 -1.90 8.12 -2.81
N LEU A 3 -2.80 7.19 -3.11
CA LEU A 3 -3.37 6.23 -2.18
C LEU A 3 -3.20 4.79 -2.68
N LEU A 4 -3.40 3.83 -1.79
CA LEU A 4 -3.44 2.39 -2.10
C LEU A 4 -2.22 1.92 -2.92
N ASN A 5 -1.01 2.26 -2.44
CA ASN A 5 0.24 1.92 -3.12
C ASN A 5 0.30 2.40 -4.59
N GLY A 6 -0.22 3.58 -4.89
CA GLY A 6 -0.21 4.16 -6.24
C GLY A 6 -1.42 3.80 -7.11
N MET A 7 -2.37 3.05 -6.59
CA MET A 7 -3.57 2.64 -7.32
C MET A 7 -4.62 3.73 -7.45
N GLU A 8 -4.54 4.78 -6.64
CA GLU A 8 -5.40 5.96 -6.74
C GLU A 8 -4.58 7.24 -6.67
N ILE A 9 -4.85 8.16 -7.57
CA ILE A 9 -4.27 9.50 -7.57
C ILE A 9 -5.42 10.52 -7.58
N LEU A 10 -5.48 11.34 -6.52
CA LEU A 10 -6.47 12.38 -6.36
C LEU A 10 -5.83 13.77 -6.38
N HIS A 11 -6.43 14.69 -7.12
CA HIS A 11 -6.13 16.11 -7.07
C HIS A 11 -7.44 16.89 -6.89
N GLU A 12 -7.51 17.77 -5.90
CA GLU A 12 -8.70 18.60 -5.60
C GLU A 12 -10.02 17.81 -5.54
N LYS A 13 -9.99 16.61 -4.94
CA LYS A 13 -11.12 15.66 -4.83
C LYS A 13 -11.55 15.01 -6.15
N GLN A 14 -10.78 15.15 -7.22
CA GLN A 14 -11.00 14.43 -8.47
C GLN A 14 -9.99 13.30 -8.61
N PHE A 15 -10.45 12.13 -9.05
CA PHE A 15 -9.56 11.04 -9.41
C PHE A 15 -8.86 11.38 -10.73
N LEU A 16 -7.54 11.54 -10.71
CA LEU A 16 -6.71 11.64 -11.90
C LEU A 16 -6.36 10.26 -12.45
N PHE A 17 -6.31 9.27 -11.57
CA PHE A 17 -6.06 7.88 -11.91
C PHE A 17 -6.74 6.96 -10.90
N GLU A 18 -7.39 5.91 -11.42
CA GLU A 18 -7.94 4.79 -10.69
C GLU A 18 -7.48 3.49 -11.36
N GLY A 19 -6.55 2.80 -10.71
CA GLY A 19 -6.17 1.45 -11.08
C GLY A 19 -7.29 0.45 -10.73
N ARG A 20 -7.21 -0.74 -11.33
CA ARG A 20 -8.12 -1.84 -10.97
C ARG A 20 -7.46 -3.19 -11.09
N ILE A 21 -7.83 -4.09 -10.19
CA ILE A 21 -7.47 -5.49 -10.29
C ILE A 21 -8.46 -6.20 -11.22
N ALA A 22 -7.94 -7.06 -12.11
CA ALA A 22 -8.78 -7.81 -13.04
C ALA A 22 -9.73 -8.74 -12.29
N GLN A 23 -10.99 -8.80 -12.72
CA GLN A 23 -12.03 -9.61 -12.06
C GLN A 23 -11.66 -11.09 -11.99
N ASN A 24 -11.00 -11.62 -13.03
CA ASN A 24 -10.56 -13.02 -13.05
C ASN A 24 -9.54 -13.31 -11.95
N SER A 25 -8.61 -12.37 -11.67
CA SER A 25 -7.64 -12.51 -10.58
C SER A 25 -8.31 -12.44 -9.21
N ILE A 26 -9.35 -11.59 -9.07
CA ILE A 26 -10.16 -11.54 -7.84
C ILE A 26 -10.87 -12.89 -7.62
N LEU A 27 -11.46 -13.48 -8.66
CA LEU A 27 -12.17 -14.76 -8.54
C LEU A 27 -11.22 -15.91 -8.18
N LYS A 28 -10.02 -15.95 -8.79
CA LYS A 28 -8.99 -16.94 -8.45
C LYS A 28 -8.56 -16.77 -6.98
N LEU A 29 -8.34 -15.52 -6.55
CA LEU A 29 -7.93 -15.23 -5.18
C LEU A 29 -9.00 -15.64 -4.16
N LEU A 30 -10.27 -15.38 -4.45
CA LEU A 30 -11.41 -15.80 -3.63
C LEU A 30 -11.45 -17.32 -3.45
N GLN A 31 -11.22 -18.07 -4.53
CA GLN A 31 -11.19 -19.53 -4.47
C GLN A 31 -10.01 -20.01 -3.63
N LEU A 32 -8.80 -19.52 -3.88
CA LEU A 32 -7.60 -19.92 -3.17
C LEU A 32 -7.65 -19.53 -1.68
N ALA A 33 -8.18 -18.35 -1.36
CA ALA A 33 -8.39 -17.92 0.02
C ALA A 33 -9.39 -18.82 0.75
N LYS A 34 -10.48 -19.23 0.08
CA LYS A 34 -11.45 -20.18 0.63
C LYS A 34 -10.82 -21.56 0.92
N GLU A 35 -9.98 -22.06 0.02
CA GLU A 35 -9.27 -23.33 0.19
C GLU A 35 -8.28 -23.29 1.36
N ASN A 36 -7.71 -22.12 1.65
CA ASN A 36 -6.81 -21.88 2.77
C ASN A 36 -7.52 -21.41 4.05
N GLU A 37 -8.84 -21.29 4.04
CA GLU A 37 -9.64 -20.76 5.17
C GLU A 37 -9.25 -19.32 5.57
N HIS A 38 -8.83 -18.51 4.59
CA HIS A 38 -8.46 -17.11 4.78
C HIS A 38 -9.58 -16.16 4.36
N ASP A 39 -9.69 -15.03 5.07
CA ASP A 39 -10.56 -13.93 4.67
C ASP A 39 -9.89 -12.96 3.72
N LEU A 40 -10.69 -12.28 2.89
CA LEU A 40 -10.24 -11.23 2.00
C LEU A 40 -10.82 -9.88 2.38
N GLY A 41 -10.04 -8.84 2.08
CA GLY A 41 -10.45 -7.45 2.08
C GLY A 41 -10.42 -6.87 0.67
N PHE A 42 -11.36 -5.96 0.40
CA PHE A 42 -11.53 -5.29 -0.89
C PHE A 42 -11.52 -3.78 -0.67
N TYR A 43 -10.55 -3.08 -1.22
CA TYR A 43 -10.58 -1.63 -1.33
C TYR A 43 -11.22 -1.22 -2.66
N SER A 44 -12.25 -0.41 -2.58
CA SER A 44 -13.04 0.06 -3.71
C SER A 44 -13.57 1.46 -3.45
N GLN A 45 -13.13 2.44 -4.23
CA GLN A 45 -13.63 3.83 -4.19
C GLN A 45 -13.69 4.45 -2.78
N GLY A 46 -12.63 4.26 -2.00
CA GLY A 46 -12.52 4.78 -0.64
C GLY A 46 -13.25 3.95 0.43
N GLU A 47 -13.89 2.83 0.05
CA GLU A 47 -14.50 1.90 0.98
C GLU A 47 -13.65 0.63 1.14
N MET A 48 -13.67 0.10 2.36
CA MET A 48 -13.11 -1.21 2.69
C MET A 48 -14.23 -2.18 3.04
N ARG A 49 -14.27 -3.34 2.39
CA ARG A 49 -15.17 -4.45 2.72
C ARG A 49 -14.37 -5.72 2.96
N VAL A 50 -14.91 -6.64 3.76
CA VAL A 50 -14.28 -7.94 4.05
C VAL A 50 -15.24 -9.09 3.78
N THR A 51 -14.70 -10.29 3.58
CA THR A 51 -15.50 -11.51 3.43
C THR A 51 -16.20 -11.89 4.73
N ALA A 52 -15.50 -11.78 5.87
CA ALA A 52 -16.06 -12.01 7.21
C ALA A 52 -15.25 -11.23 8.26
N LEU A 53 -15.75 -11.14 9.48
CA LEU A 53 -15.06 -10.56 10.64
C LEU A 53 -14.43 -11.66 11.52
N SER A 54 -13.55 -12.47 10.93
CA SER A 54 -12.81 -13.51 11.67
C SER A 54 -11.89 -12.92 12.74
N PRO A 55 -11.38 -13.74 13.67
CA PRO A 55 -10.40 -13.29 14.66
C PRO A 55 -9.15 -12.65 14.03
N THR A 56 -8.65 -13.17 12.90
CA THR A 56 -7.48 -12.60 12.19
C THR A 56 -7.77 -11.24 11.61
N VAL A 57 -8.96 -11.04 11.00
CA VAL A 57 -9.42 -9.71 10.55
C VAL A 57 -9.45 -8.73 11.73
N GLN A 58 -10.08 -9.13 12.85
CA GLN A 58 -10.17 -8.27 14.03
C GLN A 58 -8.79 -7.91 14.60
N ARG A 59 -7.84 -8.87 14.66
CA ARG A 59 -6.45 -8.60 15.09
C ARG A 59 -5.74 -7.63 14.18
N ASN A 60 -5.93 -7.75 12.88
CA ASN A 60 -5.32 -6.83 11.90
C ASN A 60 -5.79 -5.39 12.12
N PHE A 61 -7.10 -5.16 12.23
CA PHE A 61 -7.64 -3.82 12.46
C PHE A 61 -7.25 -3.25 13.83
N CYS A 62 -7.19 -4.09 14.85
CA CYS A 62 -6.68 -3.70 16.17
C CYS A 62 -5.19 -3.31 16.11
N TYR A 63 -4.37 -4.06 15.37
CA TYR A 63 -2.94 -3.78 15.19
C TYR A 63 -2.68 -2.41 14.56
N PHE A 64 -3.52 -2.00 13.61
CA PHE A 64 -3.43 -0.69 12.95
C PHE A 64 -4.27 0.41 13.64
N HIS A 65 -4.88 0.12 14.80
CA HIS A 65 -5.77 1.07 15.52
C HIS A 65 -6.89 1.62 14.64
N GLN A 66 -7.49 0.77 13.81
CA GLN A 66 -8.56 1.11 12.88
C GLN A 66 -9.89 0.48 13.30
N ASP A 67 -10.99 1.14 12.92
CA ASP A 67 -12.35 0.60 13.10
C ASP A 67 -12.55 -0.62 12.18
N LEU A 68 -13.39 -1.55 12.65
CA LEU A 68 -13.71 -2.75 11.87
C LEU A 68 -14.49 -2.39 10.61
N PRO A 69 -14.14 -3.00 9.46
CA PRO A 69 -14.83 -2.77 8.20
C PRO A 69 -16.18 -3.47 8.18
N GLN A 70 -17.02 -3.11 7.23
CA GLN A 70 -18.26 -3.83 6.98
C GLN A 70 -18.01 -5.10 6.18
N VAL A 71 -18.83 -6.13 6.44
CA VAL A 71 -18.85 -7.34 5.62
C VAL A 71 -19.56 -7.03 4.30
N GLY A 72 -18.93 -7.39 3.18
CA GLY A 72 -19.47 -7.14 1.84
C GLY A 72 -18.65 -7.89 0.77
N PRO A 73 -18.74 -9.23 0.74
CA PRO A 73 -17.84 -10.06 -0.10
C PRO A 73 -18.08 -9.91 -1.59
N THR A 74 -19.08 -9.16 -2.03
CA THR A 74 -19.48 -9.01 -3.44
C THR A 74 -19.26 -7.62 -4.01
N ILE A 75 -18.60 -6.72 -3.26
CA ILE A 75 -18.40 -5.33 -3.70
C ILE A 75 -17.71 -5.24 -5.07
N TYR A 76 -16.74 -6.13 -5.33
CA TYR A 76 -15.99 -6.21 -6.59
C TYR A 76 -16.86 -6.51 -7.83
N GLN A 77 -18.11 -6.96 -7.65
CA GLN A 77 -19.03 -7.23 -8.76
C GLN A 77 -19.63 -5.95 -9.34
N ASN A 78 -19.74 -4.90 -8.52
CA ASN A 78 -20.41 -3.65 -8.87
C ASN A 78 -19.46 -2.45 -8.94
N GLN A 79 -18.26 -2.59 -8.39
CA GLN A 79 -17.29 -1.49 -8.29
C GLN A 79 -15.87 -2.01 -8.62
N PRO A 80 -14.98 -1.15 -9.17
CA PRO A 80 -13.59 -1.51 -9.38
C PRO A 80 -12.90 -1.72 -8.02
N CYS A 81 -12.08 -2.77 -7.90
CA CYS A 81 -11.21 -2.96 -6.75
C CYS A 81 -9.80 -2.46 -7.09
N GLN A 82 -9.29 -1.55 -6.29
CA GLN A 82 -7.96 -0.97 -6.46
C GLN A 82 -6.89 -1.80 -5.73
N MET A 83 -7.22 -2.34 -4.56
CA MET A 83 -6.31 -3.15 -3.75
C MET A 83 -7.11 -4.25 -3.04
N LEU A 84 -6.47 -5.39 -2.83
CA LEU A 84 -7.01 -6.49 -2.03
C LEU A 84 -6.13 -6.75 -0.81
N LEU A 85 -6.69 -7.41 0.20
CA LEU A 85 -5.94 -7.97 1.32
C LEU A 85 -6.28 -9.45 1.47
N ILE A 86 -5.28 -10.24 1.89
CA ILE A 86 -5.50 -11.55 2.50
C ILE A 86 -5.25 -11.39 4.00
N PHE A 87 -6.18 -11.87 4.82
CA PHE A 87 -5.99 -11.94 6.25
C PHE A 87 -5.51 -13.33 6.64
N SER A 88 -4.22 -13.43 7.00
CA SER A 88 -3.55 -14.69 7.29
C SER A 88 -2.42 -14.49 8.29
N GLU A 89 -2.28 -15.42 9.22
CA GLU A 89 -1.16 -15.53 10.17
C GLU A 89 -0.15 -16.60 9.75
N GLU A 90 -0.26 -17.11 8.51
CA GLU A 90 0.53 -18.21 7.96
C GLU A 90 1.48 -17.70 6.85
N PRO A 91 2.64 -17.10 7.18
CA PRO A 91 3.55 -16.52 6.19
C PRO A 91 4.13 -17.54 5.21
N GLU A 92 4.14 -18.83 5.57
CA GLU A 92 4.55 -19.93 4.69
C GLU A 92 3.64 -20.10 3.47
N LYS A 93 2.38 -19.62 3.53
CA LYS A 93 1.44 -19.66 2.41
C LYS A 93 1.59 -18.48 1.43
N ASP A 94 2.37 -17.47 1.77
CA ASP A 94 2.54 -16.27 0.90
C ASP A 94 3.10 -16.64 -0.46
N THR A 95 4.06 -17.57 -0.51
CA THR A 95 4.66 -18.05 -1.76
C THR A 95 3.68 -18.83 -2.63
N GLN A 96 2.70 -19.52 -2.04
CA GLN A 96 1.63 -20.20 -2.76
C GLN A 96 0.77 -19.18 -3.51
N TYR A 97 0.31 -18.12 -2.84
CA TYR A 97 -0.49 -17.08 -3.47
C TYR A 97 0.24 -16.41 -4.62
N GLN A 98 1.52 -16.07 -4.42
CA GLN A 98 2.34 -15.47 -5.46
C GLN A 98 2.55 -16.40 -6.67
N ALA A 99 2.68 -17.71 -6.46
CA ALA A 99 2.86 -18.69 -7.52
C ALA A 99 1.57 -18.93 -8.33
N GLU A 100 0.41 -18.99 -7.65
CA GLU A 100 -0.88 -19.27 -8.27
C GLU A 100 -1.45 -18.06 -9.04
N ILE A 101 -1.10 -16.82 -8.63
CA ILE A 101 -1.61 -15.58 -9.25
C ILE A 101 -0.41 -14.65 -9.55
N PRO A 102 0.44 -15.02 -10.52
CA PRO A 102 1.71 -14.32 -10.79
C PRO A 102 1.51 -12.92 -11.37
N GLU A 103 0.33 -12.57 -11.86
CA GLU A 103 -0.01 -11.22 -12.33
C GLU A 103 -0.22 -10.21 -11.21
N LEU A 104 -0.32 -10.64 -9.94
CA LEU A 104 -0.45 -9.79 -8.77
C LEU A 104 0.83 -9.79 -7.94
N HIS A 105 1.08 -8.70 -7.26
CA HIS A 105 2.15 -8.54 -6.28
C HIS A 105 1.57 -8.67 -4.87
N PHE A 106 2.19 -9.52 -4.05
CA PHE A 106 1.80 -9.80 -2.68
C PHE A 106 2.86 -9.26 -1.73
N PHE A 107 2.47 -8.40 -0.83
CA PHE A 107 3.37 -7.78 0.15
C PHE A 107 2.80 -7.91 1.56
N ARG A 108 3.45 -8.73 2.40
CA ARG A 108 3.05 -8.86 3.81
C ARG A 108 3.43 -7.59 4.57
N ASN A 109 2.42 -6.81 4.96
CA ASN A 109 2.58 -5.53 5.65
C ASN A 109 2.41 -5.64 7.18
N SER A 110 1.86 -6.75 7.67
CA SER A 110 1.66 -7.02 9.09
C SER A 110 1.73 -8.54 9.39
N PRO A 111 1.79 -8.95 10.66
CA PRO A 111 1.65 -10.36 11.02
C PRO A 111 0.31 -10.98 10.59
N TYR A 112 -0.68 -10.17 10.25
CA TYR A 112 -2.07 -10.57 10.05
C TYR A 112 -2.58 -10.37 8.63
N SER A 113 -1.84 -9.66 7.76
CA SER A 113 -2.33 -9.35 6.42
C SER A 113 -1.23 -9.19 5.37
N ILE A 114 -1.64 -9.44 4.14
CA ILE A 114 -0.88 -9.28 2.91
C ILE A 114 -1.62 -8.29 2.03
N ASP A 115 -0.97 -7.20 1.63
CA ASP A 115 -1.45 -6.27 0.62
C ASP A 115 -1.25 -6.85 -0.78
N ILE A 116 -2.23 -6.64 -1.65
CA ILE A 116 -2.22 -7.19 -3.01
C ILE A 116 -2.56 -6.09 -3.99
N THR A 117 -1.64 -5.87 -4.93
CA THR A 117 -1.79 -4.92 -6.05
C THR A 117 -1.39 -5.58 -7.37
N PRO A 118 -1.77 -5.05 -8.52
CA PRO A 118 -1.18 -5.48 -9.79
C PRO A 118 0.33 -5.27 -9.81
N HIS A 119 1.07 -6.11 -10.54
CA HIS A 119 2.48 -5.89 -10.78
C HIS A 119 2.74 -4.50 -11.38
N GLY A 120 3.82 -3.84 -10.94
CA GLY A 120 4.19 -2.49 -11.36
C GLY A 120 3.41 -1.37 -10.65
N CYS A 121 2.38 -1.71 -9.87
CA CYS A 121 1.67 -0.73 -9.03
C CYS A 121 2.29 -0.71 -7.63
N ASN A 122 2.98 0.37 -7.33
CA ASN A 122 3.63 0.63 -6.04
C ASN A 122 3.68 2.15 -5.79
N LYS A 123 4.21 2.58 -4.66
CA LYS A 123 4.27 4.00 -4.31
C LYS A 123 5.09 4.82 -5.32
N GLY A 124 6.19 4.26 -5.84
CA GLY A 124 7.03 4.90 -6.84
C GLY A 124 6.31 5.10 -8.17
N SER A 125 5.64 4.06 -8.69
CA SER A 125 4.87 4.18 -9.93
C SER A 125 3.74 5.21 -9.83
N GLY A 126 3.09 5.31 -8.66
CA GLY A 126 2.08 6.34 -8.40
C GLY A 126 2.66 7.75 -8.43
N ILE A 127 3.84 7.97 -7.84
CA ILE A 127 4.56 9.25 -7.89
C ILE A 127 4.95 9.58 -9.33
N GLN A 128 5.56 8.64 -10.05
CA GLN A 128 5.98 8.84 -11.43
C GLN A 128 4.80 9.21 -12.33
N HIS A 129 3.65 8.56 -12.15
CA HIS A 129 2.43 8.89 -12.87
C HIS A 129 1.95 10.32 -12.51
N LEU A 130 1.93 10.69 -11.23
CA LEU A 130 1.55 12.04 -10.81
C LEU A 130 2.49 13.11 -11.40
N LEU A 131 3.81 12.90 -11.34
CA LEU A 131 4.79 13.83 -11.89
C LEU A 131 4.61 14.04 -13.41
N THR A 132 4.29 12.94 -14.12
CA THR A 132 3.96 13.03 -15.56
C THR A 132 2.70 13.87 -15.82
N LEU A 133 1.69 13.76 -14.96
CA LEU A 133 0.45 14.54 -15.11
C LEU A 133 0.63 16.01 -14.75
N LEU A 134 1.46 16.32 -13.76
CA LEU A 134 1.70 17.70 -13.33
C LEU A 134 2.64 18.46 -14.28
N ALA A 135 3.51 17.76 -15.00
CA ALA A 135 4.54 18.32 -15.86
C ALA A 135 5.37 19.43 -15.16
N ASP A 136 5.65 19.25 -13.86
CA ASP A 136 6.36 20.19 -13.00
C ASP A 136 7.81 19.69 -12.80
N GLU A 137 8.78 20.61 -12.92
CA GLU A 137 10.22 20.34 -12.72
C GLU A 137 10.68 20.71 -11.30
N ALA A 138 9.77 20.98 -10.38
CA ALA A 138 10.11 21.31 -8.99
C ALA A 138 10.78 20.11 -8.30
N PRO A 139 11.78 20.35 -7.41
CA PRO A 139 12.43 19.27 -6.66
C PRO A 139 11.45 18.46 -5.82
N THR A 140 11.59 17.14 -5.86
CA THR A 140 10.72 16.18 -5.19
C THR A 140 11.36 15.62 -3.92
N TYR A 141 10.58 15.55 -2.84
CA TYR A 141 11.01 15.05 -1.54
C TYR A 141 10.08 13.94 -1.08
N ALA A 142 10.63 12.83 -0.59
CA ALA A 142 9.84 11.75 -0.04
C ALA A 142 10.37 11.31 1.32
N PHE A 143 9.45 11.06 2.26
CA PHE A 143 9.74 10.53 3.58
C PHE A 143 9.27 9.07 3.66
N GLY A 144 10.14 8.17 4.12
CA GLY A 144 9.84 6.75 4.22
C GLY A 144 10.42 6.10 5.46
N ASP A 145 9.78 5.02 5.93
CA ASP A 145 10.23 4.23 7.07
C ASP A 145 10.16 2.71 6.82
N GLY A 146 9.35 2.26 5.86
CA GLY A 146 9.14 0.87 5.52
C GLY A 146 9.76 0.43 4.19
N LEU A 147 9.90 -0.88 3.98
CA LEU A 147 10.47 -1.43 2.73
C LEU A 147 9.63 -1.10 1.49
N ASN A 148 8.32 -0.88 1.65
CA ASN A 148 7.43 -0.46 0.56
C ASN A 148 7.68 1.00 0.11
N ASP A 149 8.49 1.78 0.85
CA ASP A 149 8.88 3.13 0.49
C ASP A 149 10.12 3.16 -0.45
N LEU A 150 10.87 2.06 -0.55
CA LEU A 150 12.05 2.00 -1.41
C LEU A 150 11.74 2.34 -2.86
N THR A 151 10.60 1.88 -3.40
CA THR A 151 10.18 2.21 -4.76
C THR A 151 9.89 3.71 -4.94
N MET A 152 9.44 4.38 -3.89
CA MET A 152 9.25 5.84 -3.86
C MET A 152 10.59 6.57 -3.87
N PHE A 153 11.58 6.06 -3.12
CA PHE A 153 12.92 6.64 -3.06
C PHE A 153 13.66 6.60 -4.41
N GLU A 154 13.37 5.61 -5.25
CA GLU A 154 13.93 5.50 -6.61
C GLU A 154 13.36 6.55 -7.59
N THR A 155 12.28 7.24 -7.21
CA THR A 155 11.54 8.14 -8.13
C THR A 155 11.60 9.61 -7.76
N VAL A 156 12.19 9.95 -6.61
CA VAL A 156 12.29 11.33 -6.12
C VAL A 156 13.73 11.82 -6.07
N ASP A 157 13.93 13.14 -6.10
CA ASP A 157 15.26 13.75 -6.04
C ASP A 157 15.88 13.63 -4.63
N TYR A 158 15.06 13.74 -3.59
CA TYR A 158 15.51 13.74 -2.19
C TYR A 158 14.74 12.69 -1.37
N PRO A 159 15.20 11.42 -1.40
CA PRO A 159 14.69 10.38 -0.50
C PRO A 159 15.21 10.60 0.92
N ILE A 160 14.29 10.67 1.89
CA ILE A 160 14.54 10.97 3.30
C ILE A 160 14.04 9.81 4.16
N ALA A 161 14.94 9.11 4.83
CA ALA A 161 14.59 8.05 5.76
C ALA A 161 14.26 8.63 7.14
N MET A 162 13.17 8.14 7.73
CA MET A 162 12.85 8.43 9.12
C MET A 162 13.84 7.74 10.07
N GLY A 163 14.12 8.33 11.23
CA GLY A 163 15.06 7.80 12.20
C GLY A 163 14.70 6.40 12.73
N ASN A 164 13.40 6.10 12.77
CA ASN A 164 12.84 4.79 13.15
C ASN A 164 12.79 3.78 11.98
N SER A 165 13.25 4.13 10.77
CA SER A 165 13.18 3.24 9.60
C SER A 165 14.15 2.06 9.69
N GLN A 166 13.86 1.02 8.90
CA GLN A 166 14.70 -0.14 8.73
C GLN A 166 16.03 0.21 8.07
N THR A 167 17.07 -0.61 8.30
CA THR A 167 18.43 -0.37 7.77
C THR A 167 18.45 -0.19 6.26
N ALA A 168 17.77 -1.06 5.50
CA ALA A 168 17.73 -0.96 4.04
C ALA A 168 17.11 0.37 3.54
N VAL A 169 16.13 0.93 4.27
CA VAL A 169 15.51 2.23 3.94
C VAL A 169 16.49 3.37 4.22
N LYS A 170 17.26 3.29 5.31
CA LYS A 170 18.30 4.27 5.64
C LYS A 170 19.43 4.27 4.62
N GLU A 171 19.82 3.09 4.13
CA GLU A 171 20.90 2.93 3.12
C GLU A 171 20.47 3.49 1.74
N ALA A 172 19.18 3.48 1.41
CA ALA A 172 18.64 4.00 0.16
C ALA A 172 18.37 5.52 0.21
N ALA A 173 18.44 6.16 1.37
CA ALA A 173 18.12 7.57 1.54
C ALA A 173 19.34 8.49 1.32
N THR A 174 19.10 9.70 0.83
CA THR A 174 20.13 10.76 0.77
C THR A 174 20.27 11.50 2.09
N PHE A 175 19.24 11.45 2.95
CA PHE A 175 19.24 12.05 4.28
C PHE A 175 18.47 11.20 5.28
N ILE A 176 19.01 11.03 6.47
CA ILE A 176 18.34 10.36 7.57
C ILE A 176 17.92 11.42 8.57
N THR A 177 16.62 11.58 8.74
CA THR A 177 16.07 12.52 9.71
C THR A 177 15.84 11.86 11.08
N ARG A 178 15.20 12.57 12.01
CA ARG A 178 14.80 12.05 13.31
C ARG A 178 13.63 11.08 13.18
N SER A 179 13.28 10.40 14.28
CA SER A 179 12.13 9.50 14.29
C SER A 179 10.79 10.25 14.17
N ASN A 180 9.72 9.50 13.90
CA ASN A 180 8.35 10.01 13.91
C ASN A 180 7.99 10.66 15.26
N ASP A 181 8.50 10.13 16.39
CA ASP A 181 8.25 10.64 17.75
C ASP A 181 9.10 11.88 18.09
N ASP A 182 10.18 12.16 17.33
CA ASP A 182 11.10 13.28 17.54
C ASP A 182 11.06 14.30 16.39
N LYS A 183 9.87 14.60 15.88
CA LYS A 183 9.63 15.64 14.86
C LYS A 183 10.51 15.48 13.62
N GLY A 184 10.71 14.25 13.12
CA GLY A 184 11.60 13.95 12.00
C GLY A 184 11.24 14.72 10.72
N ILE A 185 9.95 14.80 10.35
CA ILE A 185 9.52 15.54 9.16
C ILE A 185 9.86 17.05 9.26
N PRO A 186 9.44 17.80 10.30
CA PRO A 186 9.84 19.20 10.44
C PRO A 186 11.34 19.41 10.46
N HIS A 187 12.10 18.51 11.10
CA HIS A 187 13.56 18.59 11.14
C HIS A 187 14.19 18.52 9.73
N ALA A 188 13.72 17.60 8.88
CA ALA A 188 14.22 17.49 7.52
C ALA A 188 13.77 18.68 6.65
N LEU A 189 12.52 19.13 6.76
CA LEU A 189 12.04 20.30 6.02
C LEU A 189 12.87 21.55 6.34
N ALA A 190 13.23 21.78 7.61
CA ALA A 190 14.11 22.86 8.01
C ALA A 190 15.54 22.67 7.46
N HIS A 191 16.06 21.43 7.44
CA HIS A 191 17.38 21.12 6.88
C HIS A 191 17.48 21.49 5.39
N PHE A 192 16.42 21.24 4.62
CA PHE A 192 16.37 21.56 3.19
C PHE A 192 15.87 23.00 2.90
N GLY A 193 15.59 23.81 3.93
CA GLY A 193 15.14 25.20 3.77
C GLY A 193 13.73 25.32 3.21
N LEU A 194 12.87 24.32 3.42
CA LEU A 194 11.48 24.31 2.97
C LEU A 194 10.52 24.96 3.97
N ILE A 195 10.98 25.13 5.21
CA ILE A 195 10.31 25.87 6.30
C ILE A 195 11.36 26.64 7.11
#